data_ae3d309f1e92d3802854f8bbbe898b71
#
_entry.id   ae3d309f1e92d3802854f8bbbe898b71
#
_cell.length_a   1.000
_cell.length_b   1.000
_cell.length_c   1.000
_cell.angle_alpha   90.00
_cell.angle_beta   90.00
_cell.angle_gamma   90.00
#
_symmetry.space_group_name_H-M   'P 1'
#
loop_
_entity.id
_entity.type
_entity.pdbx_description
1 polymer ?
#
loop_
_entity_poly.entity_id
_entity_poly.type
_entity_poly.pdbx_seq_one_letter_code
_entity_poly.pdbx_strand_id
1 'polypeptide(L)'
;PAGDSLDKATLKKVAPKPGWLETGASVFPVLAIVLIVRSFIYEPFQIPSGSMMPTLLIGDFILVEKFAYGIKDPIYQKTLIETGHPKRGDIVVFKYPEDPKLDYIKRAVGLPGDKVTYDPVSKELTIQPGCSSGQACENALPVTYSNVEPSDFVQTFSCRNGGEATSGFFEVPKNETKENGIRLSERKETLGDVTHRILTVPIAQDQVGMYYQQPGQQLATWIVPPGQYFMMGDNRNYSLDARYWQNHYISRDKMVAKVFFEYFPTPKVIH
;
A
#
# COMPACT_ATOMS: atom_id res chain seq x y z
N PRO A 1 25.80 -40.60 47.86
CA PRO A 1 24.38 -40.45 47.70
C PRO A 1 24.06 -40.49 46.21
N ALA A 2 23.53 -41.65 45.78
CA ALA A 2 23.12 -41.85 44.45
C ALA A 2 21.92 -40.92 44.18
N GLY A 3 22.07 -40.00 43.22
CA GLY A 3 20.94 -39.21 42.71
C GLY A 3 20.01 -40.15 41.94
N ASP A 4 18.93 -40.57 42.58
CA ASP A 4 17.88 -41.33 41.95
C ASP A 4 17.24 -40.43 40.86
N SER A 5 17.55 -40.76 39.61
CA SER A 5 16.82 -40.26 38.48
C SER A 5 15.41 -40.91 38.50
N LEU A 6 14.47 -40.30 39.20
CA LEU A 6 13.07 -40.72 39.17
C LEU A 6 12.59 -40.75 37.71
N ASP A 7 12.10 -41.93 37.31
CA ASP A 7 11.54 -42.16 35.98
C ASP A 7 10.40 -41.15 35.74
N LYS A 8 10.34 -40.62 34.53
CA LYS A 8 9.32 -39.63 34.12
C LYS A 8 7.88 -40.07 34.42
N ALA A 9 7.62 -41.37 34.39
CA ALA A 9 6.31 -41.94 34.72
C ALA A 9 5.98 -41.82 36.23
N THR A 10 6.97 -42.02 37.08
CA THR A 10 6.86 -41.91 38.54
C THR A 10 6.75 -40.43 38.97
N LEU A 11 7.51 -39.52 38.34
CA LEU A 11 7.37 -38.07 38.53
C LEU A 11 6.00 -37.55 38.18
N LYS A 12 5.35 -38.07 37.14
CA LYS A 12 4.00 -37.68 36.71
C LYS A 12 2.91 -38.13 37.71
N LYS A 13 3.14 -39.23 38.46
CA LYS A 13 2.28 -39.73 39.51
C LYS A 13 2.43 -38.99 40.85
N VAL A 14 3.62 -38.57 41.18
CA VAL A 14 3.97 -37.96 42.48
C VAL A 14 3.73 -36.45 42.49
N ALA A 15 3.92 -35.79 41.35
CA ALA A 15 3.66 -34.36 41.18
C ALA A 15 2.91 -34.13 39.85
N PRO A 16 1.58 -34.39 39.81
CA PRO A 16 0.81 -34.12 38.63
C PRO A 16 0.88 -32.65 38.28
N LYS A 17 1.37 -32.33 37.09
CA LYS A 17 1.34 -30.94 36.59
C LYS A 17 -0.12 -30.52 36.45
N PRO A 18 -0.49 -29.30 36.86
CA PRO A 18 -1.83 -28.79 36.63
C PRO A 18 -2.15 -28.87 35.14
N GLY A 19 -3.36 -29.32 34.76
CA GLY A 19 -3.75 -29.56 33.36
C GLY A 19 -3.57 -28.33 32.45
N TRP A 20 -3.72 -27.11 33.01
CA TRP A 20 -3.47 -25.88 32.27
C TRP A 20 -2.00 -25.70 31.85
N LEU A 21 -1.03 -26.21 32.63
CA LEU A 21 0.39 -26.18 32.28
C LEU A 21 0.71 -27.16 31.14
N GLU A 22 0.09 -28.35 31.11
CA GLU A 22 0.26 -29.31 30.01
C GLU A 22 -0.38 -28.77 28.73
N THR A 23 -1.58 -28.22 28.82
CA THR A 23 -2.23 -27.56 27.67
C THR A 23 -1.42 -26.35 27.20
N GLY A 24 -0.97 -25.50 28.10
CA GLY A 24 -0.11 -24.36 27.75
C GLY A 24 1.17 -24.75 27.06
N ALA A 25 1.86 -25.78 27.58
CA ALA A 25 3.11 -26.30 26.97
C ALA A 25 2.90 -26.93 25.59
N SER A 26 1.75 -27.55 25.33
CA SER A 26 1.43 -28.15 24.03
C SER A 26 1.04 -27.11 22.96
N VAL A 27 0.36 -26.01 23.37
CA VAL A 27 -0.09 -24.95 22.45
C VAL A 27 0.99 -23.89 22.22
N PHE A 28 1.90 -23.68 23.21
CA PHE A 28 2.93 -22.65 23.17
C PHE A 28 3.78 -22.64 21.88
N PRO A 29 4.30 -23.79 21.37
CA PRO A 29 5.11 -23.78 20.15
C PRO A 29 4.35 -23.21 18.95
N VAL A 30 3.07 -23.58 18.81
CA VAL A 30 2.22 -23.11 17.71
C VAL A 30 1.98 -21.62 17.83
N LEU A 31 1.63 -21.13 19.00
CA LEU A 31 1.45 -19.69 19.25
C LEU A 31 2.74 -18.91 19.04
N ALA A 32 3.88 -19.45 19.47
CA ALA A 32 5.19 -18.83 19.27
C ALA A 32 5.53 -18.72 17.77
N ILE A 33 5.30 -19.77 16.98
CA ILE A 33 5.52 -19.74 15.52
C ILE A 33 4.59 -18.69 14.87
N VAL A 34 3.30 -18.71 15.19
CA VAL A 34 2.34 -17.74 14.65
C VAL A 34 2.74 -16.31 15.01
N LEU A 35 3.17 -16.09 16.26
CA LEU A 35 3.63 -14.78 16.71
C LEU A 35 4.87 -14.31 15.92
N ILE A 36 5.87 -15.19 15.73
CA ILE A 36 7.08 -14.87 14.98
C ILE A 36 6.74 -14.55 13.52
N VAL A 37 5.94 -15.40 12.87
CA VAL A 37 5.54 -15.20 11.47
C VAL A 37 4.82 -13.87 11.31
N ARG A 38 3.80 -13.61 12.14
CA ARG A 38 3.02 -12.36 12.07
C ARG A 38 3.85 -11.11 12.44
N SER A 39 4.80 -11.24 13.37
CA SER A 39 5.61 -10.08 13.80
C SER A 39 6.66 -9.68 12.79
N PHE A 40 7.27 -10.63 12.07
CA PHE A 40 8.46 -10.37 11.27
C PHE A 40 8.36 -10.73 9.79
N ILE A 41 7.44 -11.63 9.41
CA ILE A 41 7.42 -12.19 8.06
C ILE A 41 6.21 -11.69 7.29
N TYR A 42 5.01 -12.09 7.68
CA TYR A 42 3.77 -11.79 6.95
C TYR A 42 2.69 -11.25 7.87
N GLU A 43 1.93 -10.30 7.34
CA GLU A 43 0.76 -9.76 8.03
C GLU A 43 -0.43 -9.65 7.07
N PRO A 44 -1.62 -10.16 7.46
CA PRO A 44 -2.84 -9.98 6.70
C PRO A 44 -3.42 -8.59 6.93
N PHE A 45 -3.85 -7.92 5.85
CA PHE A 45 -4.59 -6.66 5.88
C PHE A 45 -5.88 -6.79 5.09
N GLN A 46 -6.90 -6.04 5.49
CA GLN A 46 -8.11 -5.85 4.72
C GLN A 46 -8.11 -4.45 4.11
N ILE A 47 -8.47 -4.34 2.83
CA ILE A 47 -8.48 -3.07 2.11
C ILE A 47 -9.75 -2.27 2.49
N PRO A 48 -9.59 -1.10 3.14
CA PRO A 48 -10.74 -0.33 3.61
C PRO A 48 -11.27 0.68 2.59
N SER A 49 -10.52 1.03 1.55
CA SER A 49 -10.84 2.12 0.63
C SER A 49 -10.58 1.79 -0.83
N GLY A 50 -11.28 2.48 -1.74
CA GLY A 50 -11.14 2.30 -3.19
C GLY A 50 -9.96 3.04 -3.84
N SER A 51 -9.00 3.56 -3.07
CA SER A 51 -7.92 4.38 -3.61
C SER A 51 -6.91 3.61 -4.49
N MET A 52 -6.86 2.28 -4.36
CA MET A 52 -6.01 1.38 -5.14
C MET A 52 -6.79 0.56 -6.19
N MET A 53 -8.08 0.86 -6.39
CA MET A 53 -8.85 0.25 -7.47
C MET A 53 -8.25 0.61 -8.84
N PRO A 54 -8.26 -0.30 -9.82
CA PRO A 54 -8.86 -1.63 -9.81
C PRO A 54 -7.89 -2.73 -9.32
N THR A 55 -6.69 -2.38 -8.90
CA THR A 55 -5.66 -3.35 -8.47
C THR A 55 -6.07 -4.07 -7.20
N LEU A 56 -6.55 -3.31 -6.20
CA LEU A 56 -7.08 -3.80 -4.93
C LEU A 56 -8.48 -3.22 -4.73
N LEU A 57 -9.45 -4.08 -4.46
CA LEU A 57 -10.84 -3.69 -4.24
C LEU A 57 -11.12 -3.50 -2.75
N ILE A 58 -12.17 -2.75 -2.44
CA ILE A 58 -12.65 -2.58 -1.07
C ILE A 58 -13.11 -3.95 -0.54
N GLY A 59 -12.58 -4.35 0.61
CA GLY A 59 -12.88 -5.62 1.24
C GLY A 59 -11.91 -6.75 0.92
N ASP A 60 -11.01 -6.57 -0.06
CA ASP A 60 -9.97 -7.56 -0.37
C ASP A 60 -9.08 -7.83 0.85
N PHE A 61 -8.68 -9.08 0.98
CA PHE A 61 -7.69 -9.50 1.96
C PHE A 61 -6.35 -9.75 1.28
N ILE A 62 -5.36 -9.02 1.72
CA ILE A 62 -3.99 -9.06 1.20
C ILE A 62 -3.01 -9.58 2.23
N LEU A 63 -1.93 -10.15 1.76
CA LEU A 63 -0.78 -10.54 2.55
C LEU A 63 0.39 -9.63 2.22
N VAL A 64 1.03 -9.09 3.24
CA VAL A 64 2.16 -8.18 3.07
C VAL A 64 3.44 -8.77 3.66
N GLU A 65 4.56 -8.52 2.99
CA GLU A 65 5.90 -8.91 3.42
C GLU A 65 6.51 -7.82 4.30
N LYS A 66 6.61 -8.07 5.60
CA LYS A 66 7.18 -7.11 6.56
C LYS A 66 8.69 -6.97 6.42
N PHE A 67 9.38 -8.05 6.03
CA PHE A 67 10.82 -8.07 5.85
C PHE A 67 11.31 -7.42 4.55
N ALA A 68 10.41 -7.08 3.63
CA ALA A 68 10.79 -6.55 2.31
C ALA A 68 11.67 -5.30 2.38
N TYR A 69 11.42 -4.43 3.36
CA TYR A 69 12.14 -3.15 3.50
C TYR A 69 12.94 -3.03 4.79
N GLY A 70 12.86 -4.00 5.67
CA GLY A 70 13.63 -4.06 6.91
C GLY A 70 12.95 -4.90 7.97
N ILE A 71 13.76 -5.50 8.83
CA ILE A 71 13.26 -6.16 10.04
C ILE A 71 13.12 -5.09 11.10
N LYS A 72 11.89 -4.90 11.58
CA LYS A 72 11.55 -3.90 12.59
C LYS A 72 11.28 -4.53 13.94
N ASP A 73 11.60 -3.78 14.99
CA ASP A 73 11.17 -4.09 16.35
C ASP A 73 9.63 -4.12 16.38
N PRO A 74 9.00 -5.21 16.87
CA PRO A 74 7.55 -5.35 16.92
C PRO A 74 6.87 -4.36 17.88
N ILE A 75 7.59 -3.78 18.84
CA ILE A 75 7.06 -2.85 19.83
C ILE A 75 7.24 -1.40 19.39
N TYR A 76 8.47 -1.00 19.12
CA TYR A 76 8.82 0.40 18.80
C TYR A 76 8.83 0.71 17.30
N GLN A 77 8.66 -0.30 16.45
CA GLN A 77 8.68 -0.19 14.98
C GLN A 77 9.98 0.45 14.42
N LYS A 78 11.07 0.41 15.18
CA LYS A 78 12.39 0.83 14.71
C LYS A 78 13.00 -0.23 13.80
N THR A 79 13.60 0.20 12.70
CA THR A 79 14.33 -0.71 11.79
C THR A 79 15.60 -1.21 12.48
N LEU A 80 15.69 -2.51 12.69
CA LEU A 80 16.86 -3.20 13.26
C LEU A 80 17.85 -3.59 12.16
N ILE A 81 17.34 -4.11 11.06
CA ILE A 81 18.13 -4.58 9.91
C ILE A 81 17.45 -4.07 8.65
N GLU A 82 18.21 -3.45 7.78
CA GLU A 82 17.75 -3.06 6.45
C GLU A 82 17.88 -4.24 5.47
N THR A 83 16.80 -4.62 4.80
CA THR A 83 16.76 -5.77 3.89
C THR A 83 16.59 -5.37 2.43
N GLY A 84 15.89 -4.28 2.15
CA GLY A 84 15.62 -3.84 0.79
C GLY A 84 15.13 -2.40 0.70
N HIS A 85 14.88 -1.97 -0.53
CA HIS A 85 14.32 -0.66 -0.86
C HIS A 85 13.10 -0.84 -1.75
N PRO A 86 12.06 0.01 -1.60
CA PRO A 86 10.95 0.03 -2.53
C PRO A 86 11.43 0.25 -3.96
N LYS A 87 10.89 -0.52 -4.87
CA LYS A 87 11.09 -0.37 -6.31
C LYS A 87 9.91 0.42 -6.90
N ARG A 88 10.15 1.03 -8.06
CA ARG A 88 9.07 1.68 -8.80
C ARG A 88 8.00 0.64 -9.17
N GLY A 89 6.74 1.00 -8.92
CA GLY A 89 5.62 0.11 -9.13
C GLY A 89 5.26 -0.77 -7.94
N ASP A 90 6.11 -0.91 -6.90
CA ASP A 90 5.74 -1.65 -5.68
C ASP A 90 4.51 -1.04 -5.01
N ILE A 91 3.60 -1.89 -4.54
CA ILE A 91 2.51 -1.47 -3.67
C ILE A 91 2.97 -1.61 -2.23
N VAL A 92 2.93 -0.50 -1.50
CA VAL A 92 3.55 -0.37 -0.17
C VAL A 92 2.51 0.02 0.87
N VAL A 93 2.57 -0.68 2.01
CA VAL A 93 1.89 -0.27 3.24
C VAL A 93 2.85 0.63 4.03
N PHE A 94 2.38 1.79 4.44
CA PHE A 94 3.20 2.77 5.18
C PHE A 94 2.36 3.57 6.17
N LYS A 95 3.02 4.13 7.17
CA LYS A 95 2.40 5.03 8.13
C LYS A 95 2.06 6.36 7.49
N TYR A 96 0.79 6.79 7.59
CA TYR A 96 0.34 8.06 7.04
C TYR A 96 1.13 9.22 7.66
N PRO A 97 1.72 10.13 6.87
CA PRO A 97 2.65 11.12 7.38
C PRO A 97 2.01 12.15 8.33
N GLU A 98 0.74 12.44 8.18
CA GLU A 98 0.01 13.42 9.02
C GLU A 98 -0.62 12.78 10.26
N ASP A 99 -0.93 11.46 10.20
CA ASP A 99 -1.37 10.67 11.36
C ASP A 99 -0.74 9.27 11.32
N PRO A 100 0.41 9.05 11.98
CA PRO A 100 1.11 7.75 11.97
C PRO A 100 0.36 6.58 12.60
N LYS A 101 -0.81 6.80 13.18
CA LYS A 101 -1.69 5.73 13.67
C LYS A 101 -2.41 5.02 12.52
N LEU A 102 -2.52 5.68 11.38
CA LEU A 102 -3.19 5.15 10.20
C LEU A 102 -2.17 4.52 9.25
N ASP A 103 -2.52 3.34 8.74
CA ASP A 103 -1.79 2.70 7.66
C ASP A 103 -2.44 3.02 6.31
N TYR A 104 -1.62 3.49 5.37
CA TYR A 104 -2.02 3.76 4.00
C TYR A 104 -1.37 2.75 3.06
N ILE A 105 -2.07 2.49 1.97
CA ILE A 105 -1.59 1.60 0.90
C ILE A 105 -1.60 2.39 -0.39
N LYS A 106 -0.43 2.54 -1.03
CA LYS A 106 -0.25 3.24 -2.30
C LYS A 106 0.86 2.58 -3.13
N ARG A 107 0.94 2.98 -4.39
CA ARG A 107 2.01 2.55 -5.30
C ARG A 107 3.18 3.53 -5.23
N ALA A 108 4.40 2.99 -5.16
CA ALA A 108 5.65 3.77 -5.26
C ALA A 108 5.86 4.20 -6.72
N VAL A 109 5.61 5.46 -7.01
CA VAL A 109 5.73 6.04 -8.36
C VAL A 109 7.07 6.75 -8.52
N GLY A 110 7.42 7.61 -7.58
CA GLY A 110 8.70 8.33 -7.57
C GLY A 110 9.67 7.74 -6.55
N LEU A 111 10.90 7.49 -6.98
CA LEU A 111 12.03 7.04 -6.16
C LEU A 111 12.90 8.21 -5.74
N PRO A 112 13.80 8.04 -4.74
CA PRO A 112 14.73 9.08 -4.33
C PRO A 112 15.51 9.68 -5.51
N GLY A 113 15.44 11.01 -5.66
CA GLY A 113 16.11 11.73 -6.74
C GLY A 113 15.31 11.89 -8.04
N ASP A 114 14.11 11.33 -8.12
CA ASP A 114 13.24 11.54 -9.29
C ASP A 114 12.60 12.92 -9.29
N LYS A 115 12.41 13.45 -10.48
CA LYS A 115 11.45 14.52 -10.75
C LYS A 115 10.19 13.88 -11.33
N VAL A 116 9.09 14.00 -10.60
CA VAL A 116 7.77 13.50 -10.99
C VAL A 116 6.94 14.70 -11.44
N THR A 117 6.41 14.64 -12.65
CA THR A 117 5.45 15.61 -13.18
C THR A 117 4.16 14.88 -13.53
N TYR A 118 3.04 15.41 -13.11
CA TYR A 118 1.72 14.85 -13.38
C TYR A 118 0.88 15.84 -14.17
N ASP A 119 0.37 15.40 -15.31
CA ASP A 119 -0.58 16.19 -16.10
C ASP A 119 -2.01 15.93 -15.58
N PRO A 120 -2.67 16.91 -14.97
CA PRO A 120 -4.01 16.74 -14.42
C PRO A 120 -5.10 16.59 -15.49
N VAL A 121 -4.82 16.90 -16.75
CA VAL A 121 -5.76 16.76 -17.88
C VAL A 121 -5.68 15.38 -18.47
N SER A 122 -4.50 14.98 -18.96
CA SER A 122 -4.27 13.64 -19.54
C SER A 122 -4.18 12.54 -18.49
N LYS A 123 -3.98 12.89 -17.21
CA LYS A 123 -3.73 11.98 -16.08
C LYS A 123 -2.45 11.14 -16.28
N GLU A 124 -1.46 11.72 -16.90
CA GLU A 124 -0.20 11.08 -17.26
C GLU A 124 0.96 11.56 -16.40
N LEU A 125 1.90 10.67 -16.17
CA LEU A 125 3.11 10.91 -15.43
C LEU A 125 4.30 11.06 -16.37
N THR A 126 5.19 11.99 -16.03
CA THR A 126 6.55 12.04 -16.57
C THR A 126 7.52 11.90 -15.39
N ILE A 127 8.45 10.97 -15.50
CA ILE A 127 9.43 10.69 -14.45
C ILE A 127 10.83 10.86 -15.03
N GLN A 128 11.61 11.76 -14.43
CA GLN A 128 13.00 12.00 -14.78
C GLN A 128 13.89 11.65 -13.57
N PRO A 129 14.74 10.62 -13.66
CA PRO A 129 15.68 10.28 -12.59
C PRO A 129 16.80 11.30 -12.43
N GLY A 130 17.56 11.18 -11.35
CA GLY A 130 18.80 11.91 -11.14
C GLY A 130 18.66 13.42 -10.91
N CYS A 131 17.48 13.92 -10.57
CA CYS A 131 17.20 15.35 -10.40
C CYS A 131 17.55 15.90 -9.02
N SER A 132 18.08 15.09 -8.10
CA SER A 132 18.49 15.57 -6.78
C SER A 132 19.85 16.27 -6.83
N SER A 133 19.95 17.40 -6.09
CA SER A 133 21.22 18.10 -5.79
C SER A 133 21.93 18.84 -6.96
N GLY A 134 21.17 19.58 -7.79
CA GLY A 134 21.75 20.56 -8.71
C GLY A 134 22.44 19.98 -9.94
N GLN A 135 22.32 18.68 -10.17
CA GLN A 135 22.72 18.02 -11.42
C GLN A 135 21.58 18.08 -12.44
N ALA A 136 21.92 18.07 -13.72
CA ALA A 136 20.93 17.92 -14.78
C ALA A 136 20.23 16.57 -14.64
N CYS A 137 18.89 16.58 -14.72
CA CYS A 137 18.10 15.34 -14.69
C CYS A 137 18.51 14.43 -15.87
N GLU A 138 18.43 13.13 -15.64
CA GLU A 138 18.54 12.15 -16.69
C GLU A 138 17.35 12.24 -17.68
N ASN A 139 17.43 11.49 -18.78
CA ASN A 139 16.31 11.39 -19.71
C ASN A 139 15.06 10.82 -19.01
N ALA A 140 13.89 11.27 -19.42
CA ALA A 140 12.64 10.76 -18.90
C ALA A 140 12.54 9.24 -19.11
N LEU A 141 12.08 8.55 -18.08
CA LEU A 141 11.77 7.13 -18.17
C LEU A 141 10.60 6.92 -19.14
N PRO A 142 10.58 5.82 -19.87
CA PRO A 142 9.43 5.48 -20.70
C PRO A 142 8.24 5.08 -19.80
N VAL A 143 7.35 6.03 -19.54
CA VAL A 143 6.03 5.75 -18.98
C VAL A 143 5.07 5.64 -20.16
N THR A 144 4.44 4.49 -20.32
CA THR A 144 3.54 4.25 -21.45
C THR A 144 2.12 3.95 -20.97
N TYR A 145 1.16 4.32 -21.81
CA TYR A 145 -0.26 4.20 -21.53
C TYR A 145 -0.98 3.47 -22.67
N SER A 146 -1.92 2.58 -22.32
CA SER A 146 -2.86 2.04 -23.29
C SER A 146 -3.95 3.06 -23.63
N ASN A 147 -4.78 2.74 -24.62
CA ASN A 147 -6.01 3.47 -24.87
C ASN A 147 -6.90 3.47 -23.63
N VAL A 148 -7.66 4.55 -23.47
CA VAL A 148 -8.68 4.68 -22.42
C VAL A 148 -9.91 3.88 -22.82
N GLU A 149 -10.39 3.02 -21.94
CA GLU A 149 -11.58 2.19 -22.14
C GLU A 149 -12.55 2.36 -20.97
N PRO A 150 -13.86 2.10 -21.17
CA PRO A 150 -14.79 2.01 -20.06
C PRO A 150 -14.43 0.86 -19.14
N SER A 151 -14.36 1.12 -17.83
CA SER A 151 -14.10 0.07 -16.83
C SER A 151 -15.38 -0.69 -16.46
N ASP A 152 -15.23 -1.77 -15.72
CA ASP A 152 -16.36 -2.49 -15.09
C ASP A 152 -16.83 -1.81 -13.81
N PHE A 153 -16.26 -0.67 -13.40
CA PHE A 153 -16.57 0.02 -12.16
C PHE A 153 -17.39 1.28 -12.40
N VAL A 154 -18.43 1.44 -11.57
CA VAL A 154 -19.27 2.64 -11.51
C VAL A 154 -19.14 3.24 -10.12
N GLN A 155 -18.84 4.52 -10.06
CA GLN A 155 -18.83 5.30 -8.82
C GLN A 155 -20.15 6.02 -8.65
N THR A 156 -20.80 5.83 -7.49
CA THR A 156 -22.01 6.55 -7.12
C THR A 156 -21.70 7.58 -6.04
N PHE A 157 -22.46 8.66 -6.03
CA PHE A 157 -22.35 9.71 -5.03
C PHE A 157 -23.68 9.79 -4.28
N SER A 158 -23.63 9.71 -2.96
CA SER A 158 -24.79 9.90 -2.10
C SER A 158 -24.47 10.94 -1.03
N CYS A 159 -25.42 11.87 -0.84
CA CYS A 159 -25.36 12.79 0.29
C CYS A 159 -26.14 12.19 1.45
N ARG A 160 -25.47 11.93 2.56
CA ARG A 160 -26.13 11.53 3.80
C ARG A 160 -26.76 12.75 4.47
N ASN A 161 -27.87 12.58 5.18
CA ASN A 161 -28.48 13.64 5.96
C ASN A 161 -27.44 14.24 6.92
N GLY A 162 -27.00 15.49 6.66
CA GLY A 162 -25.89 16.14 7.36
C GLY A 162 -24.82 16.72 6.43
N GLY A 163 -24.95 16.55 5.11
CA GLY A 163 -24.07 17.20 4.11
C GLY A 163 -22.78 16.46 3.79
N GLU A 164 -22.53 15.32 4.41
CA GLU A 164 -21.36 14.51 4.12
C GLU A 164 -21.60 13.66 2.86
N ALA A 165 -20.84 13.94 1.80
CA ALA A 165 -20.89 13.18 0.56
C ALA A 165 -20.12 11.86 0.73
N THR A 166 -20.78 10.73 0.47
CA THR A 166 -20.15 9.43 0.46
C THR A 166 -20.10 8.87 -0.96
N SER A 167 -18.98 8.23 -1.32
CA SER A 167 -18.81 7.54 -2.60
C SER A 167 -18.94 6.05 -2.41
N GLY A 168 -19.71 5.39 -3.27
CA GLY A 168 -19.78 3.94 -3.40
C GLY A 168 -19.18 3.48 -4.72
N PHE A 169 -18.56 2.31 -4.74
CA PHE A 169 -18.04 1.69 -5.96
C PHE A 169 -18.76 0.37 -6.19
N PHE A 170 -19.18 0.14 -7.43
CA PHE A 170 -19.92 -1.05 -7.82
C PHE A 170 -19.32 -1.62 -9.10
N GLU A 171 -19.19 -2.92 -9.14
CA GLU A 171 -18.88 -3.63 -10.37
C GLU A 171 -20.19 -3.83 -11.15
N VAL A 172 -20.22 -3.30 -12.37
CA VAL A 172 -21.41 -3.28 -13.23
C VAL A 172 -20.97 -3.64 -14.65
N PRO A 173 -21.57 -4.63 -15.30
CA PRO A 173 -21.23 -4.99 -16.68
C PRO A 173 -21.18 -3.77 -17.61
N LYS A 174 -20.26 -3.76 -18.59
CA LYS A 174 -20.01 -2.60 -19.46
C LYS A 174 -21.24 -2.13 -20.27
N ASN A 175 -22.15 -3.05 -20.54
CA ASN A 175 -23.41 -2.80 -21.26
C ASN A 175 -24.56 -2.32 -20.34
N GLU A 176 -24.34 -2.24 -19.05
CA GLU A 176 -25.33 -1.81 -18.08
C GLU A 176 -24.99 -0.43 -17.50
N THR A 177 -25.99 0.24 -16.97
CA THR A 177 -25.86 1.53 -16.27
C THR A 177 -26.37 1.40 -14.86
N LYS A 178 -25.82 2.18 -13.95
CA LYS A 178 -26.31 2.27 -12.57
C LYS A 178 -26.85 3.69 -12.36
N GLU A 179 -28.06 3.78 -11.81
CA GLU A 179 -28.68 5.04 -11.48
C GLU A 179 -27.79 5.88 -10.54
N ASN A 180 -27.67 7.18 -10.81
CA ASN A 180 -26.80 8.12 -10.07
C ASN A 180 -25.32 7.70 -10.03
N GLY A 181 -24.88 6.92 -11.01
CA GLY A 181 -23.51 6.45 -11.11
C GLY A 181 -22.77 6.99 -12.33
N ILE A 182 -21.48 7.20 -12.16
CA ILE A 182 -20.55 7.54 -13.25
C ILE A 182 -19.65 6.34 -13.49
N ARG A 183 -19.66 5.83 -14.73
CA ARG A 183 -18.74 4.77 -15.13
C ARG A 183 -17.33 5.33 -15.19
N LEU A 184 -16.42 4.67 -14.49
CA LEU A 184 -15.02 5.04 -14.51
C LEU A 184 -14.37 4.61 -15.83
N SER A 185 -13.35 5.36 -16.23
CA SER A 185 -12.46 4.97 -17.32
C SER A 185 -11.27 4.21 -16.76
N GLU A 186 -10.81 3.23 -17.52
CA GLU A 186 -9.65 2.41 -17.21
C GLU A 186 -8.62 2.47 -18.34
N ARG A 187 -7.35 2.46 -17.99
CA ARG A 187 -6.24 2.20 -18.92
C ARG A 187 -5.08 1.53 -18.18
N LYS A 188 -4.19 0.92 -18.93
CA LYS A 188 -2.93 0.39 -18.41
C LYS A 188 -1.89 1.50 -18.40
N GLU A 189 -1.14 1.58 -17.31
CA GLU A 189 0.05 2.41 -17.14
C GLU A 189 1.24 1.48 -16.92
N THR A 190 2.33 1.71 -17.62
CA THR A 190 3.58 0.97 -17.45
C THR A 190 4.64 1.90 -16.85
N LEU A 191 5.09 1.58 -15.65
CA LEU A 191 6.14 2.28 -14.91
C LEU A 191 7.41 1.43 -14.88
N GLY A 192 8.32 1.65 -15.83
CA GLY A 192 9.46 0.75 -16.01
C GLY A 192 9.01 -0.67 -16.37
N ASP A 193 9.31 -1.66 -15.52
CA ASP A 193 8.96 -3.06 -15.77
C ASP A 193 7.57 -3.46 -15.25
N VAL A 194 6.87 -2.56 -14.53
CA VAL A 194 5.58 -2.85 -13.91
C VAL A 194 4.44 -2.24 -14.69
N THR A 195 3.56 -3.09 -15.23
CA THR A 195 2.31 -2.67 -15.87
C THR A 195 1.13 -2.92 -14.93
N HIS A 196 0.33 -1.90 -14.69
CA HIS A 196 -0.86 -1.98 -13.87
C HIS A 196 -2.01 -1.17 -14.49
N ARG A 197 -3.21 -1.35 -13.96
CA ARG A 197 -4.40 -0.60 -14.39
C ARG A 197 -4.61 0.60 -13.50
N ILE A 198 -5.06 1.70 -14.09
CA ILE A 198 -5.47 2.90 -13.36
C ILE A 198 -6.92 3.25 -13.69
N LEU A 199 -7.65 3.79 -12.71
CA LEU A 199 -9.00 4.32 -12.88
C LEU A 199 -9.00 5.84 -12.86
N THR A 200 -9.84 6.41 -13.72
CA THR A 200 -10.09 7.84 -13.78
C THR A 200 -11.58 8.11 -13.96
N VAL A 201 -12.03 9.28 -13.52
CA VAL A 201 -13.40 9.75 -13.79
C VAL A 201 -13.36 10.58 -15.10
N PRO A 202 -14.09 10.19 -16.15
CA PRO A 202 -13.94 10.77 -17.50
C PRO A 202 -14.11 12.28 -17.56
N ILE A 203 -15.00 12.83 -16.73
CA ILE A 203 -15.38 14.25 -16.74
C ILE A 203 -14.83 15.06 -15.55
N ALA A 204 -14.16 14.39 -14.61
CA ALA A 204 -13.65 15.06 -13.42
C ALA A 204 -12.31 15.73 -13.71
N GLN A 205 -12.25 17.02 -13.47
CA GLN A 205 -11.00 17.74 -13.36
C GLN A 205 -10.40 17.51 -11.97
N ASP A 206 -9.10 17.35 -11.90
CA ASP A 206 -8.42 17.27 -10.61
C ASP A 206 -8.48 18.65 -9.92
N GLN A 207 -8.59 18.62 -8.60
CA GLN A 207 -8.54 19.81 -7.78
C GLN A 207 -7.09 20.31 -7.66
N VAL A 208 -6.54 20.79 -8.78
CA VAL A 208 -5.14 21.17 -8.91
C VAL A 208 -4.72 22.22 -7.88
N GLY A 209 -5.66 23.09 -7.47
CA GLY A 209 -5.41 24.08 -6.42
C GLY A 209 -5.21 23.48 -5.02
N MET A 210 -5.52 22.20 -4.82
CA MET A 210 -5.27 21.48 -3.58
C MET A 210 -3.98 20.67 -3.62
N TYR A 211 -3.27 20.63 -4.77
CA TYR A 211 -1.99 19.95 -4.85
C TYR A 211 -0.96 20.68 -3.99
N TYR A 212 -0.13 19.89 -3.34
CA TYR A 212 1.04 20.45 -2.69
C TYR A 212 1.96 21.13 -3.72
N GLN A 213 2.21 22.41 -3.53
CA GLN A 213 3.14 23.18 -4.34
C GLN A 213 4.54 23.12 -3.72
N GLN A 214 5.44 22.34 -4.32
CA GLN A 214 6.82 22.30 -3.86
C GLN A 214 7.55 23.62 -4.20
N PRO A 215 8.21 24.27 -3.21
CA PRO A 215 8.94 25.50 -3.46
C PRO A 215 9.97 25.35 -4.59
N GLY A 216 9.95 26.30 -5.53
CA GLY A 216 10.88 26.29 -6.68
C GLY A 216 10.50 25.35 -7.83
N GLN A 217 9.37 24.63 -7.72
CA GLN A 217 8.88 23.76 -8.78
C GLN A 217 7.60 24.32 -9.41
N GLN A 218 7.32 23.90 -10.65
CA GLN A 218 6.03 24.15 -11.29
C GLN A 218 4.92 23.38 -10.58
N LEU A 219 3.67 23.85 -10.73
CA LEU A 219 2.52 23.14 -10.21
C LEU A 219 2.45 21.71 -10.77
N ALA A 220 2.06 20.75 -9.93
CA ALA A 220 2.03 19.33 -10.26
C ALA A 220 3.40 18.74 -10.65
N THR A 221 4.48 19.33 -10.14
CA THR A 221 5.85 18.85 -10.35
C THR A 221 6.58 18.77 -9.00
N TRP A 222 7.21 17.64 -8.75
CA TRP A 222 7.89 17.36 -7.47
C TRP A 222 9.23 16.69 -7.71
N ILE A 223 10.25 17.11 -6.95
CA ILE A 223 11.55 16.43 -6.88
C ILE A 223 11.61 15.66 -5.58
N VAL A 224 11.72 14.34 -5.68
CA VAL A 224 11.72 13.42 -4.54
C VAL A 224 13.06 13.52 -3.80
N PRO A 225 13.08 13.90 -2.51
CA PRO A 225 14.30 14.00 -1.75
C PRO A 225 15.01 12.65 -1.56
N PRO A 226 16.32 12.65 -1.23
CA PRO A 226 17.04 11.43 -0.89
C PRO A 226 16.37 10.64 0.24
N GLY A 227 16.27 9.31 0.08
CA GLY A 227 15.68 8.43 1.07
C GLY A 227 14.15 8.53 1.23
N GLN A 228 13.49 9.27 0.34
CA GLN A 228 12.03 9.45 0.35
C GLN A 228 11.41 8.95 -0.96
N TYR A 229 10.09 8.73 -0.93
CA TYR A 229 9.34 8.13 -2.01
C TYR A 229 8.04 8.90 -2.26
N PHE A 230 7.67 9.01 -3.53
CA PHE A 230 6.43 9.64 -3.96
C PHE A 230 5.38 8.56 -4.25
N MET A 231 4.30 8.57 -3.50
CA MET A 231 3.28 7.53 -3.51
C MET A 231 2.01 8.01 -4.18
N MET A 232 1.43 7.20 -5.07
CA MET A 232 0.14 7.48 -5.70
C MET A 232 -0.81 6.29 -5.64
N GLY A 233 -2.11 6.57 -5.62
CA GLY A 233 -3.13 5.55 -5.79
C GLY A 233 -3.43 5.24 -7.25
N ASP A 234 -3.84 4.01 -7.51
CA ASP A 234 -4.21 3.56 -8.86
C ASP A 234 -5.57 4.15 -9.29
N ASN A 235 -6.46 4.48 -8.32
CA ASN A 235 -7.67 5.26 -8.57
C ASN A 235 -7.34 6.76 -8.50
N ARG A 236 -6.97 7.35 -9.63
CA ARG A 236 -6.35 8.67 -9.72
C ARG A 236 -7.21 9.81 -9.17
N ASN A 237 -8.52 9.75 -9.38
CA ASN A 237 -9.43 10.80 -8.91
C ASN A 237 -9.95 10.56 -7.48
N TYR A 238 -9.79 9.35 -6.92
CA TYR A 238 -10.28 9.01 -5.58
C TYR A 238 -9.16 8.83 -4.55
N SER A 239 -7.92 8.98 -4.96
CA SER A 239 -6.78 8.79 -4.06
C SER A 239 -6.34 10.08 -3.39
N LEU A 240 -6.40 10.13 -2.06
CA LEU A 240 -5.66 11.09 -1.26
C LEU A 240 -4.23 10.55 -1.12
N ASP A 241 -3.28 11.15 -1.83
CA ASP A 241 -1.91 10.67 -1.94
C ASP A 241 -0.87 11.81 -1.97
N ALA A 242 0.37 11.51 -2.34
CA ALA A 242 1.48 12.44 -2.28
C ALA A 242 1.25 13.75 -3.06
N ARG A 243 0.30 13.81 -3.97
CA ARG A 243 -0.07 15.07 -4.67
C ARG A 243 -0.70 16.10 -3.73
N TYR A 244 -1.34 15.66 -2.63
CA TYR A 244 -2.18 16.49 -1.76
C TYR A 244 -1.60 16.70 -0.36
N TRP A 245 -0.77 15.75 0.16
CA TRP A 245 -0.28 15.83 1.54
C TRP A 245 0.71 16.97 1.73
N GLN A 246 0.70 17.62 2.89
CA GLN A 246 1.73 18.60 3.24
C GLN A 246 3.09 17.96 3.42
N ASN A 247 3.14 16.77 4.05
CA ASN A 247 4.31 15.91 4.13
C ASN A 247 4.27 14.87 3.00
N HIS A 248 4.36 15.33 1.76
CA HIS A 248 4.06 14.59 0.53
C HIS A 248 5.03 13.47 0.17
N TYR A 249 6.11 13.28 0.91
CA TYR A 249 7.04 12.18 0.71
C TYR A 249 7.04 11.23 1.87
N ILE A 250 7.18 9.95 1.57
CA ILE A 250 7.24 8.89 2.58
C ILE A 250 8.70 8.48 2.74
N SER A 251 9.25 8.70 3.93
CA SER A 251 10.58 8.21 4.29
C SER A 251 10.55 6.70 4.49
N ARG A 252 11.68 6.06 4.24
CA ARG A 252 11.80 4.60 4.33
C ARG A 252 11.45 4.04 5.69
N ASP A 253 11.75 4.73 6.77
CA ASP A 253 11.44 4.32 8.14
C ASP A 253 9.92 4.20 8.40
N LYS A 254 9.10 4.97 7.68
CA LYS A 254 7.64 4.91 7.75
C LYS A 254 7.03 3.76 6.94
N MET A 255 7.79 3.10 6.08
CA MET A 255 7.30 1.96 5.32
C MET A 255 7.14 0.74 6.22
N VAL A 256 5.99 0.11 6.16
CA VAL A 256 5.64 -1.05 7.01
C VAL A 256 5.95 -2.35 6.28
N ALA A 257 5.47 -2.48 5.05
CA ALA A 257 5.57 -3.74 4.32
C ALA A 257 5.28 -3.56 2.82
N LYS A 258 5.65 -4.58 2.03
CA LYS A 258 5.31 -4.69 0.61
C LYS A 258 4.09 -5.59 0.44
N VAL A 259 3.11 -5.16 -0.34
CA VAL A 259 1.99 -6.01 -0.77
C VAL A 259 2.49 -6.96 -1.85
N PHE A 260 2.26 -8.26 -1.69
CA PHE A 260 2.70 -9.22 -2.72
C PHE A 260 1.61 -10.21 -3.13
N PHE A 261 0.60 -10.44 -2.30
CA PHE A 261 -0.41 -11.44 -2.56
C PHE A 261 -1.79 -11.00 -2.05
N GLU A 262 -2.81 -11.17 -2.88
CA GLU A 262 -4.20 -11.14 -2.49
C GLU A 262 -4.68 -12.59 -2.33
N TYR A 263 -5.26 -12.93 -1.18
CA TYR A 263 -5.69 -14.31 -0.92
C TYR A 263 -7.20 -14.49 -0.90
N PHE A 264 -7.95 -13.40 -0.85
CA PHE A 264 -9.41 -13.43 -0.93
C PHE A 264 -9.93 -12.10 -1.49
N PRO A 265 -10.98 -12.06 -2.34
CA PRO A 265 -11.77 -13.21 -2.80
C PRO A 265 -11.08 -14.06 -3.88
N THR A 266 -10.19 -13.50 -4.66
CA THR A 266 -9.54 -14.20 -5.77
C THR A 266 -8.03 -14.23 -5.59
N PRO A 267 -7.44 -15.38 -5.24
CA PRO A 267 -6.00 -15.47 -5.01
C PRO A 267 -5.19 -15.03 -6.24
N LYS A 268 -4.35 -14.02 -6.09
CA LYS A 268 -3.44 -13.52 -7.14
C LYS A 268 -2.19 -12.88 -6.57
N VAL A 269 -1.08 -13.00 -7.30
CA VAL A 269 0.15 -12.25 -7.00
C VAL A 269 -0.03 -10.80 -7.44
N ILE A 270 0.40 -9.87 -6.61
CA ILE A 270 0.31 -8.44 -6.86
C ILE A 270 1.71 -7.93 -7.27
N HIS A 271 1.75 -7.23 -8.39
CA HIS A 271 2.97 -6.65 -8.96
C HIS A 271 2.88 -5.13 -9.01
#